data_99a722285c5d7c199137b3d329cfab25
#
_entry.id   99a722285c5d7c199137b3d329cfab25
#
_cell.length_a   1.000
_cell.length_b   1.000
_cell.length_c   1.000
_cell.angle_alpha   90.00
_cell.angle_beta   90.00
_cell.angle_gamma   90.00
#
_symmetry.space_group_name_H-M   'P 1'
#
loop_
_entity.id
_entity.type
_entity.pdbx_description
1 polymer ?
#
loop_
_entity_poly.entity_id
_entity_poly.type
_entity_poly.pdbx_seq_one_letter_code
_entity_poly.pdbx_strand_id
1 'polypeptide(L)'
;MLGKKYQPCGVIVSLDGTDIPFDHYIFDVDPKEEYKLVIATSPGGAEYIMANSPLKHPVIGPFKTIEDVDHADLGELYTDFNAFPVIVTGQGENPDTKVLMYALKKWGLEKLCIEAPSYCTHLLQQGMLDEYFINYSMVFAGGQKSPGYASEFGHMDHPHADFLTLGIHESNFIFTRQKIRYGVTNETDLSGYKY
;
A
#
# COMPACT_ATOMS: atom_id res chain seq x y z
N MET A 1 18.73 3.23 16.88
CA MET A 1 17.73 2.23 16.45
C MET A 1 16.67 2.14 17.52
N LEU A 2 15.39 2.14 17.15
CA LEU A 2 14.25 2.20 18.07
C LEU A 2 13.94 0.85 18.77
N GLY A 3 14.92 0.01 19.03
CA GLY A 3 14.77 -1.27 19.73
C GLY A 3 13.98 -2.35 18.98
N LYS A 4 13.75 -2.18 17.68
CA LYS A 4 13.09 -3.20 16.84
C LYS A 4 14.10 -4.25 16.41
N LYS A 5 13.68 -5.52 16.44
CA LYS A 5 14.50 -6.66 16.03
C LYS A 5 14.80 -6.64 14.52
N TYR A 6 13.84 -6.16 13.72
CA TYR A 6 13.93 -6.11 12.27
C TYR A 6 13.63 -4.72 11.74
N GLN A 7 14.20 -4.38 10.60
CA GLN A 7 13.81 -3.20 9.83
C GLN A 7 12.39 -3.38 9.29
N PRO A 8 11.66 -2.28 9.00
CA PRO A 8 10.39 -2.37 8.30
C PRO A 8 10.54 -3.12 6.98
N CYS A 9 9.59 -3.99 6.67
CA CYS A 9 9.53 -4.66 5.38
C CYS A 9 9.04 -3.68 4.31
N GLY A 10 9.75 -3.57 3.19
CA GLY A 10 9.26 -2.89 2.00
C GLY A 10 8.25 -3.75 1.26
N VAL A 11 7.23 -3.12 0.69
CA VAL A 11 6.28 -3.78 -0.20
C VAL A 11 6.17 -2.96 -1.47
N ILE A 12 6.58 -3.54 -2.59
CA ILE A 12 6.37 -2.96 -3.92
C ILE A 12 5.09 -3.58 -4.48
N VAL A 13 4.12 -2.75 -4.85
CA VAL A 13 2.91 -3.20 -5.54
C VAL A 13 3.02 -2.79 -7.00
N SER A 14 3.05 -3.75 -7.89
CA SER A 14 3.07 -3.55 -9.34
C SER A 14 1.94 -4.36 -9.98
N LEU A 15 1.25 -3.77 -10.94
CA LEU A 15 0.15 -4.46 -11.62
C LEU A 15 0.67 -5.59 -12.51
N ASP A 16 1.66 -5.29 -13.34
CA ASP A 16 2.18 -6.17 -14.40
C ASP A 16 3.69 -6.43 -14.34
N GLY A 17 4.37 -5.87 -13.33
CA GLY A 17 5.81 -6.03 -13.12
C GLY A 17 6.70 -5.17 -14.02
N THR A 18 6.14 -4.48 -15.02
CA THR A 18 6.94 -3.74 -16.01
C THR A 18 7.55 -2.45 -15.48
N ASP A 19 7.02 -1.91 -14.41
CA ASP A 19 7.46 -0.68 -13.73
C ASP A 19 8.48 -0.93 -12.62
N ILE A 20 8.93 -2.18 -12.43
CA ILE A 20 9.91 -2.52 -11.39
C ILE A 20 11.32 -2.29 -11.94
N PRO A 21 12.09 -1.35 -11.37
CA PRO A 21 13.45 -1.07 -11.80
C PRO A 21 14.42 -2.09 -11.19
N PHE A 22 14.58 -3.24 -11.81
CA PHE A 22 15.45 -4.32 -11.31
C PHE A 22 16.94 -3.97 -11.25
N ASP A 23 17.36 -2.88 -11.88
CA ASP A 23 18.71 -2.29 -11.78
C ASP A 23 18.87 -1.35 -10.57
N HIS A 24 17.82 -1.15 -9.77
CA HIS A 24 17.90 -0.32 -8.58
C HIS A 24 18.67 -1.04 -7.46
N TYR A 25 19.51 -0.29 -6.73
CA TYR A 25 20.40 -0.82 -5.69
C TYR A 25 19.72 -1.67 -4.61
N ILE A 26 18.39 -1.51 -4.40
CA ILE A 26 17.62 -2.29 -3.43
C ILE A 26 17.63 -3.78 -3.76
N PHE A 27 17.82 -4.14 -5.04
CA PHE A 27 17.90 -5.53 -5.48
C PHE A 27 19.32 -6.12 -5.32
N ASP A 28 20.31 -5.29 -5.00
CA ASP A 28 21.70 -5.71 -4.76
C ASP A 28 22.00 -6.01 -3.29
N VAL A 29 21.06 -5.66 -2.36
CA VAL A 29 21.25 -5.90 -0.92
C VAL A 29 20.97 -7.34 -0.55
N ASP A 30 21.64 -7.84 0.51
CA ASP A 30 21.36 -9.17 1.06
C ASP A 30 19.97 -9.19 1.73
N PRO A 31 19.01 -9.96 1.21
CA PRO A 31 17.65 -10.03 1.77
C PRO A 31 17.60 -10.54 3.21
N LYS A 32 18.65 -11.25 3.68
CA LYS A 32 18.70 -11.79 5.04
C LYS A 32 19.15 -10.79 6.07
N GLU A 33 20.13 -9.97 5.73
CA GLU A 33 20.88 -9.21 6.73
C GLU A 33 20.42 -7.76 6.84
N GLU A 34 20.02 -7.11 5.74
CA GLU A 34 19.84 -5.67 5.73
C GLU A 34 18.40 -5.21 5.54
N TYR A 35 17.64 -5.85 4.65
CA TYR A 35 16.33 -5.36 4.26
C TYR A 35 15.42 -6.49 3.79
N LYS A 36 14.14 -6.42 4.14
CA LYS A 36 13.11 -7.30 3.59
C LYS A 36 12.25 -6.54 2.61
N LEU A 37 12.07 -7.14 1.45
CA LEU A 37 11.25 -6.63 0.38
C LEU A 37 10.30 -7.72 -0.11
N VAL A 38 9.05 -7.37 -0.27
CA VAL A 38 8.02 -8.21 -0.89
C VAL A 38 7.56 -7.52 -2.17
N ILE A 39 7.44 -8.25 -3.24
CA ILE A 39 6.83 -7.78 -4.48
C ILE A 39 5.42 -8.35 -4.55
N ALA A 40 4.42 -7.50 -4.67
CA ALA A 40 3.02 -7.88 -4.78
C ALA A 40 2.52 -7.58 -6.20
N THR A 41 1.96 -8.58 -6.87
CA THR A 41 1.57 -8.43 -8.27
C THR A 41 0.44 -9.38 -8.68
N SER A 42 -0.03 -9.23 -9.91
CA SER A 42 -0.97 -10.14 -10.58
C SER A 42 -0.28 -11.42 -11.09
N PRO A 43 -1.02 -12.44 -11.51
CA PRO A 43 -0.45 -13.61 -12.16
C PRO A 43 0.42 -13.27 -13.39
N GLY A 44 -0.05 -12.38 -14.27
CA GLY A 44 0.73 -11.93 -15.44
C GLY A 44 1.98 -11.14 -15.05
N GLY A 45 1.89 -10.31 -14.01
CA GLY A 45 3.04 -9.59 -13.46
C GLY A 45 4.10 -10.53 -12.89
N ALA A 46 3.69 -11.61 -12.23
CA ALA A 46 4.63 -12.62 -11.74
C ALA A 46 5.38 -13.32 -12.87
N GLU A 47 4.70 -13.66 -13.96
CA GLU A 47 5.33 -14.23 -15.15
C GLU A 47 6.38 -13.27 -15.75
N TYR A 48 6.03 -11.98 -15.86
CA TYR A 48 6.95 -10.94 -16.34
C TYR A 48 8.17 -10.82 -15.45
N ILE A 49 7.98 -10.72 -14.12
CA ILE A 49 9.06 -10.62 -13.13
C ILE A 49 10.00 -11.81 -13.22
N MET A 50 9.46 -13.02 -13.28
CA MET A 50 10.26 -14.24 -13.36
C MET A 50 11.05 -14.36 -14.66
N ALA A 51 10.57 -13.74 -15.76
CA ALA A 51 11.24 -13.73 -17.04
C ALA A 51 12.33 -12.65 -17.18
N ASN A 52 12.19 -11.52 -16.46
CA ASN A 52 13.02 -10.33 -16.67
C ASN A 52 13.89 -9.94 -15.48
N SER A 53 13.57 -10.39 -14.27
CA SER A 53 14.43 -10.14 -13.09
C SER A 53 15.76 -10.89 -13.19
N PRO A 54 16.88 -10.26 -12.83
CA PRO A 54 18.16 -10.95 -12.70
C PRO A 54 18.21 -11.88 -11.49
N LEU A 55 17.26 -11.76 -10.58
CA LEU A 55 17.17 -12.53 -9.34
C LEU A 55 16.14 -13.65 -9.47
N LYS A 56 16.35 -14.72 -8.70
CA LYS A 56 15.33 -15.76 -8.54
C LYS A 56 14.45 -15.41 -7.34
N HIS A 57 13.17 -15.24 -7.60
CA HIS A 57 12.19 -14.92 -6.58
C HIS A 57 11.37 -16.15 -6.18
N PRO A 58 11.20 -16.46 -4.89
CA PRO A 58 10.15 -17.39 -4.45
C PRO A 58 8.79 -16.79 -4.81
N VAL A 59 7.93 -17.58 -5.44
CA VAL A 59 6.57 -17.16 -5.79
C VAL A 59 5.59 -17.77 -4.80
N ILE A 60 4.74 -16.95 -4.21
CA ILE A 60 3.74 -17.32 -3.20
C ILE A 60 2.35 -17.00 -3.75
N GLY A 61 1.50 -18.00 -3.82
CA GLY A 61 0.22 -17.94 -4.49
C GLY A 61 0.24 -18.68 -5.83
N PRO A 62 -0.65 -18.37 -6.77
CA PRO A 62 -1.59 -17.26 -6.76
C PRO A 62 -2.78 -17.47 -5.81
N PHE A 63 -3.10 -16.44 -5.03
CA PHE A 63 -4.28 -16.42 -4.17
C PHE A 63 -5.42 -15.70 -4.85
N LYS A 64 -6.53 -16.38 -5.07
CA LYS A 64 -7.72 -15.83 -5.71
C LYS A 64 -8.73 -15.31 -4.69
N THR A 65 -8.68 -15.86 -3.47
CA THR A 65 -9.60 -15.57 -2.38
C THR A 65 -8.86 -15.46 -1.05
N ILE A 66 -9.51 -14.91 -0.05
CA ILE A 66 -9.01 -14.91 1.34
C ILE A 66 -8.87 -16.35 1.88
N GLU A 67 -9.78 -17.24 1.48
CA GLU A 67 -9.76 -18.64 1.89
C GLU A 67 -8.50 -19.37 1.37
N ASP A 68 -8.07 -19.05 0.15
CA ASP A 68 -6.80 -19.59 -0.37
C ASP A 68 -5.62 -19.20 0.52
N VAL A 69 -5.62 -17.95 0.99
CA VAL A 69 -4.57 -17.46 1.91
C VAL A 69 -4.66 -18.18 3.25
N ASP A 70 -5.86 -18.41 3.79
CA ASP A 70 -6.03 -19.08 5.09
C ASP A 70 -5.49 -20.52 5.09
N HIS A 71 -5.64 -21.22 3.99
CA HIS A 71 -5.15 -22.59 3.84
C HIS A 71 -3.66 -22.69 3.46
N ALA A 72 -3.03 -21.58 3.06
CA ALA A 72 -1.65 -21.58 2.64
C ALA A 72 -0.68 -21.49 3.83
N ASP A 73 0.43 -22.22 3.72
CA ASP A 73 1.61 -21.94 4.51
C ASP A 73 2.44 -20.85 3.79
N LEU A 74 2.50 -19.66 4.37
CA LEU A 74 3.24 -18.54 3.80
C LEU A 74 4.73 -18.56 4.19
N GLY A 75 5.13 -19.43 5.14
CA GLY A 75 6.45 -19.39 5.73
C GLY A 75 6.68 -18.15 6.62
N GLU A 76 7.85 -18.06 7.19
CA GLU A 76 8.27 -16.94 8.04
C GLU A 76 8.98 -15.88 7.23
N LEU A 77 8.36 -14.71 7.04
CA LEU A 77 8.83 -13.64 6.16
C LEU A 77 10.31 -13.27 6.40
N TYR A 78 10.75 -13.23 7.66
CA TYR A 78 12.09 -12.74 8.00
C TYR A 78 13.16 -13.86 8.07
N THR A 79 12.79 -15.12 8.04
CA THR A 79 13.71 -16.24 8.25
C THR A 79 13.80 -17.21 7.09
N ASP A 80 12.71 -17.42 6.37
CA ASP A 80 12.65 -18.51 5.38
C ASP A 80 13.08 -18.08 3.97
N PHE A 81 13.12 -16.77 3.70
CA PHE A 81 13.42 -16.25 2.37
C PHE A 81 14.83 -15.68 2.25
N ASN A 82 15.61 -16.26 1.34
CA ASN A 82 16.94 -15.81 0.95
C ASN A 82 16.91 -14.82 -0.23
N ALA A 83 15.73 -14.53 -0.74
CA ALA A 83 15.47 -13.61 -1.84
C ALA A 83 14.17 -12.87 -1.57
N PHE A 84 13.86 -11.87 -2.36
CA PHE A 84 12.60 -11.13 -2.22
C PHE A 84 11.44 -11.97 -2.76
N PRO A 85 10.47 -12.38 -1.92
CA PRO A 85 9.35 -13.15 -2.39
C PRO A 85 8.40 -12.31 -3.25
N VAL A 86 7.80 -12.96 -4.23
CA VAL A 86 6.73 -12.40 -5.06
C VAL A 86 5.41 -12.99 -4.59
N ILE A 87 4.54 -12.17 -4.00
CA ILE A 87 3.19 -12.58 -3.63
C ILE A 87 2.23 -12.26 -4.77
N VAL A 88 1.49 -13.27 -5.19
CA VAL A 88 0.58 -13.18 -6.34
C VAL A 88 -0.85 -13.26 -5.86
N THR A 89 -1.66 -12.26 -6.20
CA THR A 89 -3.09 -12.23 -5.86
C THR A 89 -3.96 -11.89 -7.07
N GLY A 90 -5.22 -12.30 -7.02
CA GLY A 90 -6.17 -12.07 -8.09
C GLY A 90 -6.17 -13.15 -9.17
N GLN A 91 -7.00 -12.93 -10.21
CA GLN A 91 -7.23 -13.90 -11.29
C GLN A 91 -6.97 -13.31 -12.68
N GLY A 92 -6.67 -12.03 -12.78
CA GLY A 92 -6.55 -11.31 -14.03
C GLY A 92 -5.26 -10.48 -14.12
N GLU A 93 -5.39 -9.35 -14.78
CA GLU A 93 -4.28 -8.42 -15.00
C GLU A 93 -3.94 -7.59 -13.77
N ASN A 94 -4.85 -7.50 -12.78
CA ASN A 94 -4.65 -6.73 -11.57
C ASN A 94 -4.57 -7.64 -10.34
N PRO A 95 -3.69 -7.33 -9.37
CA PRO A 95 -3.70 -8.00 -8.09
C PRO A 95 -5.00 -7.68 -7.33
N ASP A 96 -5.50 -8.66 -6.58
CA ASP A 96 -6.63 -8.42 -5.68
C ASP A 96 -6.13 -7.76 -4.39
N THR A 97 -6.54 -6.52 -4.18
CA THR A 97 -6.09 -5.71 -3.05
C THR A 97 -6.55 -6.25 -1.70
N LYS A 98 -7.79 -6.79 -1.60
CA LYS A 98 -8.30 -7.34 -0.34
C LYS A 98 -7.56 -8.60 0.06
N VAL A 99 -7.35 -9.48 -0.91
CA VAL A 99 -6.59 -10.71 -0.71
C VAL A 99 -5.14 -10.39 -0.35
N LEU A 100 -4.54 -9.38 -1.02
CA LEU A 100 -3.18 -8.92 -0.72
C LEU A 100 -3.06 -8.40 0.71
N MET A 101 -3.93 -7.48 1.13
CA MET A 101 -3.88 -6.92 2.49
C MET A 101 -4.05 -8.01 3.56
N TYR A 102 -4.92 -8.97 3.28
CA TYR A 102 -5.11 -10.11 4.17
C TYR A 102 -3.86 -11.00 4.26
N ALA A 103 -3.22 -11.29 3.14
CA ALA A 103 -1.99 -12.08 3.10
C ALA A 103 -0.83 -11.38 3.81
N LEU A 104 -0.65 -10.07 3.60
CA LEU A 104 0.35 -9.28 4.31
C LEU A 104 0.12 -9.30 5.82
N LYS A 105 -1.14 -9.17 6.25
CA LYS A 105 -1.51 -9.28 7.68
C LYS A 105 -1.20 -10.67 8.24
N LYS A 106 -1.54 -11.74 7.53
CA LYS A 106 -1.21 -13.12 7.92
C LYS A 106 0.31 -13.33 8.05
N TRP A 107 1.08 -12.64 7.24
CA TRP A 107 2.55 -12.61 7.32
C TRP A 107 3.11 -11.76 8.47
N GLY A 108 2.24 -11.15 9.30
CA GLY A 108 2.62 -10.33 10.44
C GLY A 108 2.86 -8.84 10.12
N LEU A 109 2.53 -8.38 8.91
CA LEU A 109 2.60 -6.97 8.52
C LEU A 109 1.26 -6.29 8.86
N GLU A 110 1.04 -6.02 10.15
CA GLU A 110 -0.23 -5.49 10.65
C GLU A 110 -0.44 -3.99 10.40
N LYS A 111 0.65 -3.24 10.18
CA LYS A 111 0.62 -1.80 9.94
C LYS A 111 1.42 -1.46 8.71
N LEU A 112 0.77 -0.82 7.76
CA LEU A 112 1.36 -0.42 6.49
C LEU A 112 1.42 1.10 6.42
N CYS A 113 2.59 1.64 6.06
CA CYS A 113 2.75 3.03 5.63
C CYS A 113 2.85 3.01 4.10
N ILE A 114 1.95 3.72 3.42
CA ILE A 114 1.81 3.65 1.97
C ILE A 114 2.21 4.99 1.36
N GLU A 115 3.28 4.98 0.57
CA GLU A 115 3.81 6.15 -0.15
C GLU A 115 3.61 6.00 -1.65
N ALA A 116 2.40 5.61 -2.07
CA ALA A 116 2.02 5.38 -3.45
C ALA A 116 0.69 6.09 -3.74
N PRO A 117 0.68 7.33 -4.24
CA PRO A 117 -0.54 8.14 -4.38
C PRO A 117 -1.66 7.47 -5.16
N SER A 118 -1.35 6.80 -6.27
CA SER A 118 -2.36 6.08 -7.07
C SER A 118 -2.94 4.90 -6.31
N TYR A 119 -2.10 4.17 -5.59
CA TYR A 119 -2.56 3.03 -4.78
C TYR A 119 -3.34 3.49 -3.54
N CYS A 120 -2.95 4.59 -2.90
CA CYS A 120 -3.73 5.22 -1.83
C CYS A 120 -5.14 5.59 -2.31
N THR A 121 -5.27 6.14 -3.53
CA THR A 121 -6.56 6.43 -4.14
C THR A 121 -7.41 5.16 -4.32
N HIS A 122 -6.79 4.09 -4.82
CA HIS A 122 -7.45 2.80 -4.97
C HIS A 122 -7.92 2.23 -3.62
N LEU A 123 -7.07 2.29 -2.59
CA LEU A 123 -7.44 1.86 -1.23
C LEU A 123 -8.57 2.69 -0.63
N LEU A 124 -8.58 3.99 -0.90
CA LEU A 124 -9.64 4.89 -0.47
C LEU A 124 -10.98 4.49 -1.11
N GLN A 125 -11.00 4.19 -2.42
CA GLN A 125 -12.17 3.69 -3.13
C GLN A 125 -12.69 2.34 -2.59
N GLN A 126 -11.77 1.48 -2.15
CA GLN A 126 -12.10 0.18 -1.58
C GLN A 126 -12.48 0.23 -0.09
N GLY A 127 -12.48 1.40 0.54
CA GLY A 127 -12.77 1.55 1.97
C GLY A 127 -11.68 0.95 2.88
N MET A 128 -10.44 0.89 2.43
CA MET A 128 -9.35 0.17 3.11
C MET A 128 -8.26 1.07 3.67
N LEU A 129 -8.39 2.39 3.55
CA LEU A 129 -7.45 3.35 4.11
C LEU A 129 -7.96 3.81 5.48
N ASP A 130 -7.23 3.51 6.55
CA ASP A 130 -7.63 3.89 7.91
C ASP A 130 -7.30 5.34 8.23
N GLU A 131 -6.10 5.77 7.86
CA GLU A 131 -5.58 7.09 8.15
C GLU A 131 -4.87 7.68 6.93
N TYR A 132 -4.92 9.00 6.84
CA TYR A 132 -4.26 9.75 5.78
C TYR A 132 -3.39 10.87 6.35
N PHE A 133 -2.15 10.92 5.89
CA PHE A 133 -1.19 11.94 6.26
C PHE A 133 -1.01 12.88 5.08
N ILE A 134 -1.37 14.14 5.22
CA ILE A 134 -1.23 15.14 4.17
C ILE A 134 -0.32 16.25 4.66
N ASN A 135 0.69 16.53 3.84
CA ASN A 135 1.58 17.65 4.04
C ASN A 135 1.28 18.73 3.00
N TYR A 136 1.14 19.96 3.47
CA TYR A 136 0.93 21.12 2.62
C TYR A 136 2.18 22.00 2.72
N SER A 137 2.90 22.10 1.61
CA SER A 137 3.96 23.09 1.43
C SER A 137 3.38 24.32 0.74
N MET A 138 3.79 25.50 1.15
CA MET A 138 3.37 26.76 0.52
C MET A 138 4.15 27.03 -0.78
N VAL A 139 4.64 26.00 -1.43
CA VAL A 139 5.28 26.05 -2.74
C VAL A 139 4.23 25.80 -3.82
N PHE A 140 4.09 26.74 -4.73
CA PHE A 140 3.24 26.59 -5.90
C PHE A 140 3.96 25.78 -6.97
N ALA A 141 3.79 24.46 -6.94
CA ALA A 141 4.26 23.57 -7.99
C ALA A 141 3.09 23.29 -8.94
N GLY A 142 3.25 23.47 -10.22
CA GLY A 142 2.25 23.08 -11.20
C GLY A 142 1.98 21.57 -11.13
N GLY A 143 0.78 21.12 -11.52
CA GLY A 143 0.43 19.72 -11.57
C GLY A 143 -1.07 19.51 -11.77
N GLN A 144 -1.43 18.33 -12.29
CA GLN A 144 -2.82 17.95 -12.55
C GLN A 144 -3.34 16.83 -11.64
N LYS A 145 -2.48 16.25 -10.78
CA LYS A 145 -2.86 15.12 -9.94
C LYS A 145 -3.02 15.55 -8.49
N SER A 146 -4.12 15.13 -7.90
CA SER A 146 -4.42 15.27 -6.48
C SER A 146 -4.83 13.93 -5.88
N PRO A 147 -4.83 13.75 -4.56
CA PRO A 147 -5.45 12.60 -3.93
C PRO A 147 -6.90 12.45 -4.40
N GLY A 148 -7.28 11.25 -4.83
CA GLY A 148 -8.61 11.00 -5.35
C GLY A 148 -8.89 11.51 -6.78
N TYR A 149 -7.91 12.02 -7.48
CA TYR A 149 -8.05 12.60 -8.81
C TYR A 149 -8.74 11.69 -9.84
N ALA A 150 -8.55 10.37 -9.74
CA ALA A 150 -9.18 9.38 -10.62
C ALA A 150 -10.37 8.66 -9.96
N SER A 151 -10.85 9.16 -8.83
CA SER A 151 -11.94 8.52 -8.07
C SER A 151 -13.26 9.19 -8.38
N GLU A 152 -14.25 8.38 -8.72
CA GLU A 152 -15.64 8.80 -8.81
C GLU A 152 -16.35 8.43 -7.50
N PHE A 153 -16.39 9.35 -6.56
CA PHE A 153 -17.20 9.21 -5.38
C PHE A 153 -18.58 9.84 -5.61
N GLY A 154 -19.63 9.12 -5.24
CA GLY A 154 -20.99 9.67 -5.23
C GLY A 154 -21.11 10.81 -4.20
N HIS A 155 -22.03 11.74 -4.46
CA HIS A 155 -22.26 12.87 -3.55
C HIS A 155 -22.68 12.42 -2.13
N MET A 156 -23.31 11.26 -2.02
CA MET A 156 -23.87 10.75 -0.77
C MET A 156 -22.99 9.72 -0.06
N ASP A 157 -21.94 9.21 -0.73
CA ASP A 157 -21.15 8.08 -0.25
C ASP A 157 -19.64 8.32 -0.28
N HIS A 158 -19.21 9.58 -0.49
CA HIS A 158 -17.80 9.92 -0.45
C HIS A 158 -17.21 9.77 0.97
N PRO A 159 -15.96 9.34 1.10
CA PRO A 159 -15.32 9.27 2.39
C PRO A 159 -15.07 10.65 2.99
N HIS A 160 -15.15 10.72 4.31
CA HIS A 160 -14.85 11.90 5.10
C HIS A 160 -13.57 11.69 5.91
N ALA A 161 -13.01 12.76 6.45
CA ALA A 161 -11.84 12.67 7.31
C ALA A 161 -11.97 13.58 8.54
N ASP A 162 -11.60 13.04 9.70
CA ASP A 162 -11.48 13.81 10.94
C ASP A 162 -10.01 14.09 11.24
N PHE A 163 -9.68 15.30 11.63
CA PHE A 163 -8.34 15.62 12.09
C PHE A 163 -8.03 14.92 13.41
N LEU A 164 -7.01 14.08 13.42
CA LEU A 164 -6.39 13.53 14.64
C LEU A 164 -5.29 14.44 15.14
N THR A 165 -4.54 15.04 14.22
CA THR A 165 -3.45 15.97 14.52
C THR A 165 -3.35 17.00 13.42
N LEU A 166 -3.12 18.24 13.81
CA LEU A 166 -2.77 19.35 12.93
C LEU A 166 -1.51 20.00 13.50
N GLY A 167 -0.48 20.13 12.70
CA GLY A 167 0.76 20.81 13.05
C GLY A 167 1.15 21.85 12.02
N ILE A 168 1.71 22.94 12.48
CA ILE A 168 2.29 23.98 11.64
C ILE A 168 3.77 24.09 12.02
N HIS A 169 4.64 23.98 11.02
CA HIS A 169 6.06 24.17 11.18
C HIS A 169 6.48 25.46 10.49
N GLU A 170 7.04 26.37 11.26
CA GLU A 170 7.35 27.73 10.80
C GLU A 170 6.12 28.40 10.19
N SER A 171 6.26 29.14 9.10
CA SER A 171 5.15 29.86 8.45
C SER A 171 4.69 29.25 7.14
N ASN A 172 5.28 28.13 6.71
CA ASN A 172 5.16 27.67 5.34
C ASN A 172 4.91 26.15 5.17
N PHE A 173 4.66 25.44 6.26
CA PHE A 173 4.42 23.99 6.18
C PHE A 173 3.35 23.55 7.17
N ILE A 174 2.34 22.83 6.66
CA ILE A 174 1.26 22.25 7.46
C ILE A 174 1.30 20.74 7.28
N PHE A 175 1.22 19.99 8.38
CA PHE A 175 1.04 18.55 8.34
C PHE A 175 -0.20 18.16 9.13
N THR A 176 -0.92 17.19 8.54
CA THR A 176 -2.14 16.66 9.14
C THR A 176 -2.06 15.16 9.22
N ARG A 177 -2.65 14.62 10.30
CA ARG A 177 -3.02 13.21 10.42
C ARG A 177 -4.53 13.15 10.52
N GLN A 178 -5.14 12.39 9.65
CA GLN A 178 -6.59 12.33 9.50
C GLN A 178 -7.06 10.88 9.60
N LYS A 179 -8.16 10.65 10.30
CA LYS A 179 -8.85 9.36 10.31
C LYS A 179 -9.90 9.37 9.22
N ILE A 180 -9.91 8.36 8.37
CA ILE A 180 -10.89 8.22 7.30
C ILE A 180 -12.16 7.55 7.84
N ARG A 181 -13.31 8.06 7.43
CA ARG A 181 -14.63 7.50 7.71
C ARG A 181 -15.35 7.18 6.40
N TYR A 182 -15.90 6.00 6.33
CA TYR A 182 -16.66 5.50 5.18
C TYR A 182 -18.15 5.37 5.51
N GLY A 183 -19.00 5.38 4.49
CA GLY A 183 -20.44 5.16 4.64
C GLY A 183 -21.18 6.29 5.37
N VAL A 184 -20.60 7.47 5.44
CA VAL A 184 -21.21 8.66 6.06
C VAL A 184 -22.03 9.39 5.01
N THR A 185 -23.32 9.59 5.29
CA THR A 185 -24.20 10.41 4.44
C THR A 185 -24.06 11.89 4.82
N ASN A 186 -24.10 12.78 3.83
CA ASN A 186 -23.93 14.22 4.02
C ASN A 186 -24.90 14.86 5.02
N GLU A 187 -26.12 14.33 5.12
CA GLU A 187 -27.16 14.92 5.97
C GLU A 187 -26.88 14.78 7.47
N THR A 188 -26.17 13.73 7.87
CA THR A 188 -25.86 13.49 9.29
C THR A 188 -24.56 14.13 9.75
N ASP A 189 -23.64 14.37 8.83
CA ASP A 189 -22.29 14.80 9.17
C ASP A 189 -22.12 16.33 9.21
N LEU A 190 -22.93 17.06 8.46
CA LEU A 190 -22.89 18.53 8.46
C LEU A 190 -23.71 19.17 9.59
N SER A 191 -24.52 18.40 10.32
CA SER A 191 -25.31 18.92 11.43
C SER A 191 -24.48 19.46 12.61
N GLY A 192 -23.19 19.12 12.66
CA GLY A 192 -22.23 19.65 13.63
C GLY A 192 -21.52 20.93 13.22
N TYR A 193 -21.53 21.29 11.94
CA TYR A 193 -20.93 22.53 11.42
C TYR A 193 -21.97 23.65 11.43
N LYS A 194 -21.93 24.46 12.47
CA LYS A 194 -22.60 25.77 12.45
C LYS A 194 -21.65 26.72 11.72
N TYR A 195 -22.04 27.15 10.54
CA TYR A 195 -21.42 28.27 9.81
C TYR A 195 -21.68 29.58 10.55
#